data_71630876d4f6f1bcc07115967d244ba3
#
_entry.id   71630876d4f6f1bcc07115967d244ba3
#
_cell.length_a   1.000
_cell.length_b   1.000
_cell.length_c   1.000
_cell.angle_alpha   90.00
_cell.angle_beta   90.00
_cell.angle_gamma   90.00
#
_symmetry.space_group_name_H-M   'P 1'
#
loop_
_entity.id
_entity.type
_entity.pdbx_description
1 polymer ?
#
loop_
_entity_poly.entity_id
_entity_poly.type
_entity_poly.pdbx_seq_one_letter_code
_entity_poly.pdbx_strand_id
1 'polypeptide(L)'
;MKIAFDVDVLAKQMDINRMVHQVADWGYKYIEQSPHPRINPFYKHPLFSKECEAEYRKALRETGVEISSFIVVYRWSGPTEEQRKMAVENWKRMIEIAVDMGVPVINTEFSGDPNQQEICNGMWYR
;
A
#
# COMPACT_ATOMS: atom_id res chain seq x y z
N MET A 1 -2.02 -2.85 23.58
CA MET A 1 -2.35 -3.28 22.20
C MET A 1 -2.51 -2.02 21.34
N LYS A 2 -1.92 -1.98 20.16
CA LYS A 2 -2.11 -0.87 19.19
C LYS A 2 -3.07 -1.36 18.11
N ILE A 3 -4.05 -0.53 17.76
CA ILE A 3 -5.02 -0.84 16.70
C ILE A 3 -4.82 0.17 15.57
N ALA A 4 -4.61 -0.33 14.36
CA ALA A 4 -4.54 0.47 13.14
C ALA A 4 -5.87 0.39 12.38
N PHE A 5 -6.27 1.50 11.77
CA PHE A 5 -7.40 1.53 10.85
C PHE A 5 -6.92 1.27 9.43
N ASP A 6 -7.50 0.28 8.76
CA ASP A 6 -7.25 0.04 7.34
C ASP A 6 -8.05 1.04 6.51
N VAL A 7 -7.34 1.84 5.71
CA VAL A 7 -7.95 2.94 4.95
C VAL A 7 -8.54 2.56 3.60
N ASP A 8 -8.64 1.27 3.24
CA ASP A 8 -9.17 0.85 1.93
C ASP A 8 -10.53 1.48 1.59
N VAL A 9 -11.42 1.53 2.58
CA VAL A 9 -12.77 2.10 2.40
C VAL A 9 -12.75 3.61 2.16
N LEU A 10 -11.73 4.33 2.61
CA LEU A 10 -11.58 5.77 2.46
C LEU A 10 -10.77 6.15 1.22
N ALA A 11 -9.80 5.33 0.85
CA ALA A 11 -8.83 5.61 -0.21
C ALA A 11 -9.46 5.89 -1.59
N LYS A 12 -10.65 5.37 -1.83
CA LYS A 12 -11.43 5.57 -3.06
C LYS A 12 -12.37 6.78 -3.01
N GLN A 13 -12.60 7.34 -1.83
CA GLN A 13 -13.63 8.36 -1.59
C GLN A 13 -13.06 9.70 -1.16
N MET A 14 -11.84 9.72 -0.65
CA MET A 14 -11.23 10.90 -0.04
C MET A 14 -9.81 11.13 -0.58
N ASP A 15 -9.40 12.39 -0.59
CA ASP A 15 -8.00 12.74 -0.72
C ASP A 15 -7.22 12.36 0.56
N ILE A 16 -5.91 12.36 0.46
CA ILE A 16 -5.01 11.91 1.54
C ILE A 16 -5.22 12.75 2.81
N ASN A 17 -5.35 14.07 2.68
CA ASN A 17 -5.51 14.94 3.82
C ASN A 17 -6.79 14.62 4.59
N ARG A 18 -7.93 14.56 3.89
CA ARG A 18 -9.23 14.22 4.49
C ARG A 18 -9.22 12.82 5.09
N MET A 19 -8.61 11.86 4.42
CA MET A 19 -8.51 10.47 4.88
C MET A 19 -7.81 10.41 6.25
N VAL A 20 -6.66 11.05 6.40
CA VAL A 20 -5.89 11.04 7.67
C VAL A 20 -6.66 11.75 8.78
N HIS A 21 -7.25 12.92 8.50
CA HIS A 21 -8.06 13.65 9.48
C HIS A 21 -9.28 12.84 9.92
N GLN A 22 -9.95 12.15 8.99
CA GLN A 22 -11.10 11.30 9.32
C GLN A 22 -10.73 10.15 10.25
N VAL A 23 -9.58 9.52 10.04
CA VAL A 23 -9.06 8.47 10.93
C VAL A 23 -8.79 9.04 12.33
N ALA A 24 -8.20 10.24 12.40
CA ALA A 24 -7.96 10.93 13.67
C ALA A 24 -9.28 11.29 14.39
N ASP A 25 -10.28 11.81 13.66
CA ASP A 25 -11.60 12.15 14.19
C ASP A 25 -12.33 10.94 14.77
N TRP A 26 -12.11 9.77 14.21
CA TRP A 26 -12.61 8.50 14.76
C TRP A 26 -11.82 7.98 15.96
N GLY A 27 -10.77 8.68 16.38
CA GLY A 27 -9.96 8.36 17.56
C GLY A 27 -8.87 7.31 17.31
N TYR A 28 -8.60 6.93 16.07
CA TYR A 28 -7.49 6.04 15.75
C TYR A 28 -6.17 6.81 15.68
N LYS A 29 -5.11 6.18 16.17
CA LYS A 29 -3.74 6.72 16.15
C LYS A 29 -2.85 6.11 15.07
N TYR A 30 -3.29 5.01 14.47
CA TYR A 30 -2.50 4.26 13.51
C TYR A 30 -3.32 3.97 12.25
N ILE A 31 -2.66 4.12 11.11
CA ILE A 31 -3.17 3.75 9.79
C ILE A 31 -2.42 2.52 9.30
N GLU A 32 -3.13 1.55 8.76
CA GLU A 32 -2.62 0.62 7.77
C GLU A 32 -3.00 1.14 6.39
N GLN A 33 -1.99 1.54 5.62
CA GLN A 33 -2.20 2.16 4.31
C GLN A 33 -2.40 1.10 3.24
N SER A 34 -3.64 0.87 2.90
CA SER A 34 -4.06 0.05 1.76
C SER A 34 -3.73 0.69 0.41
N PRO A 35 -3.84 -0.07 -0.71
CA PRO A 35 -3.63 0.48 -2.03
C PRO A 35 -4.42 1.77 -2.29
N HIS A 36 -3.72 2.79 -2.74
CA HIS A 36 -4.25 4.13 -3.00
C HIS A 36 -3.85 4.62 -4.39
N PRO A 37 -4.76 5.25 -5.16
CA PRO A 37 -4.48 5.67 -6.55
C PRO A 37 -3.25 6.56 -6.73
N ARG A 38 -2.90 7.37 -5.73
CA ARG A 38 -1.77 8.30 -5.75
C ARG A 38 -0.51 7.78 -5.06
N ILE A 39 -0.57 6.65 -4.37
CA ILE A 39 0.55 6.09 -3.58
C ILE A 39 0.99 4.77 -4.21
N ASN A 40 0.23 3.72 -4.02
CA ASN A 40 0.53 2.35 -4.39
C ASN A 40 -0.69 1.66 -5.02
N PRO A 41 -1.10 2.06 -6.24
CA PRO A 41 -2.31 1.53 -6.84
C PRO A 41 -2.20 0.02 -7.10
N PHE A 42 -3.34 -0.67 -7.08
CA PHE A 42 -3.43 -2.10 -7.33
C PHE A 42 -2.71 -2.49 -8.63
N TYR A 43 -1.82 -3.47 -8.55
CA TYR A 43 -1.11 -4.09 -9.68
C TYR A 43 -0.33 -3.12 -10.58
N LYS A 44 -0.01 -1.92 -10.08
CA LYS A 44 0.71 -0.90 -10.83
C LYS A 44 1.91 -0.40 -10.03
N HIS A 45 2.83 0.24 -10.75
CA HIS A 45 3.99 0.86 -10.14
C HIS A 45 3.58 1.93 -9.12
N PRO A 46 4.19 1.96 -7.92
CA PRO A 46 3.94 3.00 -6.93
C PRO A 46 4.27 4.38 -7.48
N LEU A 47 3.34 5.32 -7.32
CA LEU A 47 3.48 6.67 -7.83
C LEU A 47 4.15 7.60 -6.82
N PHE A 48 3.58 7.76 -5.68
CA PHE A 48 4.00 8.55 -4.52
C PHE A 48 4.93 9.73 -4.86
N SER A 49 4.37 10.74 -5.51
CA SER A 49 5.12 11.93 -5.88
C SER A 49 5.56 12.73 -4.65
N LYS A 50 6.53 13.63 -4.82
CA LYS A 50 7.00 14.49 -3.73
C LYS A 50 5.89 15.37 -3.15
N GLU A 51 4.97 15.82 -3.98
CA GLU A 51 3.78 16.59 -3.56
C GLU A 51 2.84 15.70 -2.71
N CYS A 52 2.60 14.47 -3.15
CA CYS A 52 1.79 13.50 -2.43
C CYS A 52 2.43 13.14 -1.08
N GLU A 53 3.74 12.94 -1.04
CA GLU A 53 4.50 12.71 0.19
C GLU A 53 4.38 13.90 1.15
N ALA A 54 4.58 15.12 0.66
CA ALA A 54 4.49 16.33 1.46
C ALA A 54 3.09 16.54 2.06
N GLU A 55 2.04 16.29 1.26
CA GLU A 55 0.63 16.31 1.70
C GLU A 55 0.40 15.29 2.83
N TYR A 56 0.84 14.06 2.64
CA TYR A 56 0.67 13.01 3.63
C TYR A 56 1.41 13.33 4.93
N ARG A 57 2.69 13.70 4.84
CA ARG A 57 3.49 14.08 6.01
C ARG A 57 2.89 15.27 6.77
N LYS A 58 2.29 16.22 6.04
CA LYS A 58 1.59 17.36 6.66
C LYS A 58 0.39 16.86 7.48
N ALA A 59 -0.49 16.07 6.87
CA ALA A 59 -1.67 15.52 7.54
C ALA A 59 -1.31 14.69 8.79
N LEU A 60 -0.27 13.85 8.69
CA LEU A 60 0.22 13.06 9.83
C LEU A 60 0.71 13.96 10.98
N ARG A 61 1.45 15.03 10.67
CA ARG A 61 1.92 15.99 11.70
C ARG A 61 0.76 16.76 12.35
N GLU A 62 -0.24 17.15 11.57
CA GLU A 62 -1.41 17.91 12.08
C GLU A 62 -2.29 17.07 13.00
N THR A 63 -2.39 15.77 12.74
CA THR A 63 -3.29 14.88 13.48
C THR A 63 -2.59 14.05 14.56
N GLY A 64 -1.28 13.88 14.47
CA GLY A 64 -0.53 12.95 15.32
C GLY A 64 -0.79 11.46 14.99
N VAL A 65 -1.43 11.17 13.86
CA VAL A 65 -1.60 9.80 13.35
C VAL A 65 -0.29 9.31 12.74
N GLU A 66 0.00 8.03 12.92
CA GLU A 66 1.18 7.36 12.37
C GLU A 66 0.78 6.26 11.38
N ILE A 67 1.60 6.02 10.36
CA ILE A 67 1.43 4.86 9.48
C ILE A 67 2.14 3.67 10.14
N SER A 68 1.39 2.64 10.50
CA SER A 68 1.94 1.42 11.09
C SER A 68 2.47 0.45 10.06
N SER A 69 1.83 0.39 8.89
CA SER A 69 2.16 -0.53 7.81
C SER A 69 1.60 -0.05 6.47
N PHE A 70 2.23 -0.52 5.39
CA PHE A 70 1.65 -0.49 4.05
C PHE A 70 1.11 -1.87 3.68
N ILE A 71 -0.04 -1.93 3.01
CA ILE A 71 -0.48 -3.11 2.27
C ILE A 71 -0.19 -2.87 0.79
N VAL A 72 0.47 -3.82 0.16
CA VAL A 72 0.76 -3.78 -1.27
C VAL A 72 0.22 -5.02 -1.97
N VAL A 73 -0.33 -4.84 -3.15
CA VAL A 73 -0.92 -5.93 -3.93
C VAL A 73 -0.33 -5.93 -5.33
N TYR A 74 0.64 -6.82 -5.52
CA TYR A 74 1.34 -6.99 -6.80
C TYR A 74 1.30 -8.45 -7.24
N ARG A 75 1.20 -8.68 -8.54
CA ARG A 75 1.09 -10.02 -9.14
C ARG A 75 2.44 -10.73 -9.23
N TRP A 76 3.13 -10.87 -8.12
CA TRP A 76 4.44 -11.53 -8.09
C TRP A 76 4.35 -13.08 -8.25
N SER A 77 3.18 -13.67 -8.05
CA SER A 77 2.84 -15.03 -8.49
C SER A 77 2.07 -15.04 -9.83
N GLY A 78 2.19 -13.99 -10.62
CA GLY A 78 1.51 -13.86 -11.91
C GLY A 78 1.95 -14.91 -12.92
N PRO A 79 1.09 -15.20 -13.94
CA PRO A 79 1.32 -16.28 -14.90
C PRO A 79 2.50 -16.03 -15.84
N THR A 80 2.88 -14.77 -16.06
CA THR A 80 3.97 -14.43 -16.97
C THR A 80 5.22 -13.94 -16.24
N GLU A 81 6.38 -14.18 -16.84
CA GLU A 81 7.67 -13.68 -16.33
C GLU A 81 7.69 -12.15 -16.26
N GLU A 82 7.06 -11.48 -17.21
CA GLU A 82 6.95 -10.02 -17.23
C GLU A 82 6.19 -9.49 -16.01
N GLN A 83 5.05 -10.10 -15.67
CA GLN A 83 4.29 -9.72 -14.47
C GLN A 83 5.10 -9.91 -13.19
N ARG A 84 5.86 -11.00 -13.09
CA ARG A 84 6.72 -11.24 -11.92
C ARG A 84 7.86 -10.24 -11.82
N LYS A 85 8.52 -9.91 -12.93
CA LYS A 85 9.56 -8.87 -12.96
C LYS A 85 9.00 -7.50 -12.58
N MET A 86 7.85 -7.14 -13.12
CA MET A 86 7.16 -5.89 -12.77
C MET A 86 6.81 -5.84 -11.28
N ALA A 87 6.33 -6.95 -10.71
CA ALA A 87 6.03 -7.03 -9.28
C ALA A 87 7.30 -6.80 -8.43
N VAL A 88 8.44 -7.35 -8.82
CA VAL A 88 9.73 -7.12 -8.12
C VAL A 88 10.12 -5.64 -8.16
N GLU A 89 10.01 -4.97 -9.29
CA GLU A 89 10.33 -3.53 -9.40
C GLU A 89 9.35 -2.68 -8.57
N ASN A 90 8.07 -3.03 -8.55
CA ASN A 90 7.08 -2.37 -7.71
C ASN A 90 7.39 -2.54 -6.21
N TRP A 91 7.83 -3.74 -5.81
CA TRP A 91 8.27 -4.02 -4.44
C TRP A 91 9.48 -3.18 -4.04
N LYS A 92 10.51 -3.11 -4.89
CA LYS A 92 11.70 -2.28 -4.64
C LYS A 92 11.29 -0.83 -4.38
N ARG A 93 10.46 -0.28 -5.26
CA ARG A 93 9.96 1.10 -5.11
C ARG A 93 9.16 1.29 -3.82
N MET A 94 8.33 0.31 -3.45
CA MET A 94 7.54 0.40 -2.22
C MET A 94 8.39 0.32 -0.95
N ILE A 95 9.48 -0.46 -0.98
CA ILE A 95 10.46 -0.51 0.11
C ILE A 95 11.13 0.86 0.28
N GLU A 96 11.54 1.51 -0.81
CA GLU A 96 12.10 2.88 -0.76
C GLU A 96 11.10 3.86 -0.12
N ILE A 97 9.84 3.83 -0.54
CA ILE A 97 8.78 4.68 0.03
C ILE A 97 8.61 4.41 1.53
N ALA A 98 8.60 3.15 1.94
CA ALA A 98 8.46 2.78 3.34
C ALA A 98 9.65 3.29 4.18
N VAL A 99 10.87 3.16 3.67
CA VAL A 99 12.08 3.69 4.32
C VAL A 99 12.01 5.21 4.45
N ASP A 100 11.69 5.91 3.36
CA ASP A 100 11.56 7.36 3.35
C ASP A 100 10.51 7.85 4.34
N MET A 101 9.37 7.15 4.42
CA MET A 101 8.27 7.49 5.33
C MET A 101 8.48 7.00 6.77
N GLY A 102 9.50 6.21 7.03
CA GLY A 102 9.76 5.62 8.35
C GLY A 102 8.75 4.55 8.76
N VAL A 103 8.13 3.87 7.80
CA VAL A 103 7.13 2.83 8.03
C VAL A 103 7.83 1.47 8.15
N PRO A 104 7.70 0.78 9.29
CA PRO A 104 8.54 -0.40 9.57
C PRO A 104 8.02 -1.71 8.97
N VAL A 105 6.78 -1.73 8.48
CA VAL A 105 6.12 -2.96 8.03
C VAL A 105 5.48 -2.77 6.66
N ILE A 106 5.71 -3.72 5.77
CA ILE A 106 4.97 -3.85 4.52
C ILE A 106 4.30 -5.23 4.51
N ASN A 107 2.98 -5.24 4.41
CA ASN A 107 2.16 -6.44 4.26
C ASN A 107 1.84 -6.68 2.79
N THR A 108 1.62 -7.91 2.41
CA THR A 108 1.18 -8.27 1.06
C THR A 108 0.24 -9.45 1.06
N GLU A 109 -0.52 -9.57 -0.01
CA GLU A 109 -1.27 -10.77 -0.32
C GLU A 109 -0.45 -11.67 -1.25
N PHE A 110 -0.49 -12.97 -0.97
CA PHE A 110 0.03 -14.01 -1.86
C PHE A 110 -1.00 -14.32 -2.95
N SER A 111 -1.36 -13.31 -3.73
CA SER A 111 -2.37 -13.43 -4.77
C SER A 111 -1.77 -13.53 -6.17
N GLY A 112 -2.30 -14.46 -6.96
CA GLY A 112 -2.10 -14.52 -8.40
C GLY A 112 -3.28 -13.92 -9.15
N ASP A 113 -3.38 -14.19 -10.44
CA ASP A 113 -4.56 -13.86 -11.23
C ASP A 113 -5.65 -14.90 -10.98
N PRO A 114 -6.83 -14.54 -10.41
CA PRO A 114 -7.89 -15.48 -10.13
C PRO A 114 -8.46 -16.17 -11.38
N ASN A 115 -8.32 -15.53 -12.56
CA ASN A 115 -8.75 -16.12 -13.82
C ASN A 115 -7.74 -17.14 -14.41
N GLN A 116 -6.56 -17.25 -13.79
CA GLN A 116 -5.49 -18.15 -14.21
C GLN A 116 -4.94 -18.94 -13.02
N GLN A 117 -5.81 -19.35 -12.13
CA GLN A 117 -5.45 -19.96 -10.86
C GLN A 117 -4.56 -21.20 -11.00
N GLU A 118 -4.83 -22.07 -11.98
CA GLU A 118 -4.02 -23.27 -12.21
C GLU A 118 -2.58 -22.94 -12.57
N ILE A 119 -2.38 -21.94 -13.45
CA ILE A 119 -1.04 -21.49 -13.85
C ILE A 119 -0.33 -20.83 -12.66
N CYS A 120 -1.01 -19.97 -11.93
CA CYS A 120 -0.45 -19.30 -10.76
C CYS A 120 -0.09 -20.30 -9.66
N ASN A 121 -0.95 -21.27 -9.37
CA ASN A 121 -0.68 -22.31 -8.38
C ASN A 121 0.53 -23.17 -8.78
N GLY A 122 0.67 -23.50 -10.05
CA GLY A 122 1.83 -24.25 -10.55
C GLY A 122 3.18 -23.52 -10.38
N MET A 123 3.17 -22.21 -10.18
CA MET A 123 4.40 -21.43 -9.95
C MET A 123 4.97 -21.58 -8.53
N TRP A 124 4.14 -21.96 -7.56
CA TRP A 124 4.58 -22.16 -6.17
C TRP A 124 5.44 -23.41 -5.95
N TYR A 125 5.41 -24.35 -6.89
CA TYR A 125 6.09 -25.64 -6.78
C TYR A 125 7.35 -25.73 -7.70
N ARG A 126 7.76 -24.61 -8.27
CA ARG A 126 8.97 -24.50 -9.10
C ARG A 126 10.03 -23.69 -8.36
#